data_f9dedaf0d4072c227e26f1fb6c78d1cf
#
_entry.id   f9dedaf0d4072c227e26f1fb6c78d1cf
#
_cell.length_a   1.000
_cell.length_b   1.000
_cell.length_c   1.000
_cell.angle_alpha   90.00
_cell.angle_beta   90.00
_cell.angle_gamma   90.00
#
_symmetry.space_group_name_H-M   'P 1'
#
loop_
_entity.id
_entity.type
_entity.pdbx_description
1 polymer ?
#
loop_
_entity_poly.entity_id
_entity_poly.type
_entity_poly.pdbx_seq_one_letter_code
_entity_poly.pdbx_strand_id
1 'polypeptide(L)'
;PRISKKKISARRFFQTLAEIQFESGYPYIMFEDTANRANPIDGRISMSNLCSEILQVSEPSEYYPDLSYKHVGKDISCNLGSLNIAKAMDSEDFSGTIEYAMRALTAVSDLSNIESVPSVAAGNARSHAVGLGAMNLHGYLARESIHYGSPDALEFTGTYFMTVAYEAIKASNKIAKERQESFDGFERSKYASGEFFEKYIEGDWAPKSDKVVELFAKSSAHIPTPEDWKALADQVGEYGMYNQNLQAIPPTGSISYINHSTSSIHPITTKIEIRKEGKI
;
A
#
# COMPACT_ATOMS: atom_id res chain seq x y z
N PRO A 1 20.08 0.84 -33.67
CA PRO A 1 18.81 0.16 -33.97
C PRO A 1 17.97 1.05 -34.88
N ARG A 2 17.46 0.49 -36.00
CA ARG A 2 16.53 1.21 -36.88
C ARG A 2 15.19 1.29 -36.18
N ILE A 3 14.79 2.48 -35.70
CA ILE A 3 13.46 2.71 -35.14
C ILE A 3 12.47 2.69 -36.34
N SER A 4 11.61 1.67 -36.35
CA SER A 4 10.51 1.59 -37.31
C SER A 4 9.44 2.62 -36.94
N LYS A 5 9.26 3.65 -37.76
CA LYS A 5 8.19 4.65 -37.61
C LYS A 5 6.90 4.14 -38.25
N LYS A 6 6.01 3.54 -37.49
CA LYS A 6 4.67 3.17 -37.93
C LYS A 6 3.65 4.14 -37.37
N LYS A 7 2.84 4.78 -38.21
CA LYS A 7 1.71 5.61 -37.77
C LYS A 7 0.56 4.70 -37.37
N ILE A 8 0.00 4.94 -36.21
CA ILE A 8 -1.22 4.27 -35.71
C ILE A 8 -2.28 5.32 -35.43
N SER A 9 -3.56 4.95 -35.60
CA SER A 9 -4.67 5.81 -35.21
C SER A 9 -4.85 5.74 -33.69
N ALA A 10 -4.77 6.87 -33.00
CA ALA A 10 -4.99 6.93 -31.56
C ALA A 10 -6.39 6.40 -31.18
N ARG A 11 -7.42 6.78 -31.94
CA ARG A 11 -8.80 6.27 -31.72
C ARG A 11 -8.85 4.73 -31.78
N ARG A 12 -8.27 4.15 -32.82
CA ARG A 12 -8.24 2.69 -32.98
C ARG A 12 -7.45 2.02 -31.86
N PHE A 13 -6.36 2.62 -31.43
CA PHE A 13 -5.57 2.11 -30.30
C PHE A 13 -6.40 2.03 -29.03
N PHE A 14 -7.06 3.13 -28.64
CA PHE A 14 -7.88 3.15 -27.42
C PHE A 14 -9.12 2.27 -27.54
N GLN A 15 -9.72 2.18 -28.70
CA GLN A 15 -10.86 1.27 -28.94
C GLN A 15 -10.43 -0.18 -28.75
N THR A 16 -9.33 -0.61 -29.38
CA THR A 16 -8.79 -1.97 -29.21
C THR A 16 -8.41 -2.25 -27.75
N LEU A 17 -7.80 -1.27 -27.08
CA LEU A 17 -7.46 -1.40 -25.66
C LEU A 17 -8.72 -1.65 -24.81
N ALA A 18 -9.78 -0.86 -25.04
CA ALA A 18 -11.05 -1.01 -24.32
C ALA A 18 -11.71 -2.36 -24.60
N GLU A 19 -11.69 -2.83 -25.86
CA GLU A 19 -12.20 -4.15 -26.25
C GLU A 19 -11.46 -5.28 -25.52
N ILE A 20 -10.12 -5.25 -25.51
CA ILE A 20 -9.29 -6.25 -24.81
C ILE A 20 -9.55 -6.23 -23.31
N GLN A 21 -9.65 -5.05 -22.70
CA GLN A 21 -9.94 -4.93 -21.26
C GLN A 21 -11.36 -5.44 -20.93
N PHE A 22 -12.34 -5.20 -21.78
CA PHE A 22 -13.69 -5.72 -21.59
C PHE A 22 -13.74 -7.25 -21.67
N GLU A 23 -13.01 -7.85 -22.59
CA GLU A 23 -12.98 -9.31 -22.81
C GLU A 23 -12.18 -10.07 -21.74
N SER A 24 -11.05 -9.51 -21.30
CA SER A 24 -10.04 -10.23 -20.49
C SER A 24 -9.76 -9.60 -19.12
N GLY A 25 -10.15 -8.35 -18.89
CA GLY A 25 -9.72 -7.57 -17.71
C GLY A 25 -8.29 -7.03 -17.82
N TYR A 26 -7.55 -7.32 -18.88
CA TYR A 26 -6.16 -6.92 -19.10
C TYR A 26 -6.01 -6.07 -20.39
N PRO A 27 -4.90 -5.28 -20.50
CA PRO A 27 -3.87 -5.01 -19.50
C PRO A 27 -4.38 -4.05 -18.42
N TYR A 28 -3.77 -4.10 -17.23
CA TYR A 28 -3.92 -3.02 -16.24
C TYR A 28 -3.20 -1.78 -16.73
N ILE A 29 -3.76 -0.61 -16.41
CA ILE A 29 -3.18 0.68 -16.81
C ILE A 29 -2.69 1.40 -15.56
N MET A 30 -1.41 1.76 -15.54
CA MET A 30 -0.82 2.60 -14.52
C MET A 30 -0.68 4.02 -15.06
N PHE A 31 -1.21 4.98 -14.31
CA PHE A 31 -0.99 6.40 -14.58
C PHE A 31 0.29 6.86 -13.88
N GLU A 32 1.39 6.77 -14.60
CA GLU A 32 2.74 7.01 -14.08
C GLU A 32 2.87 8.38 -13.42
N ASP A 33 2.33 9.43 -14.04
CA ASP A 33 2.37 10.78 -13.48
C ASP A 33 1.62 10.89 -12.15
N THR A 34 0.48 10.20 -12.03
CA THR A 34 -0.30 10.17 -10.77
C THR A 34 0.46 9.44 -9.68
N ALA A 35 1.05 8.28 -10.01
CA ALA A 35 1.85 7.50 -9.07
C ALA A 35 3.05 8.34 -8.56
N ASN A 36 3.76 9.00 -9.47
CA ASN A 36 4.94 9.78 -9.10
C ASN A 36 4.63 11.10 -8.38
N ARG A 37 3.48 11.73 -8.62
CA ARG A 37 3.03 12.87 -7.80
C ARG A 37 2.79 12.47 -6.34
N ALA A 38 2.24 11.28 -6.13
CA ALA A 38 1.96 10.75 -4.79
C ALA A 38 3.18 10.08 -4.12
N ASN A 39 4.24 9.81 -4.88
CA ASN A 39 5.42 9.12 -4.38
C ASN A 39 6.17 9.98 -3.33
N PRO A 40 6.32 9.50 -2.09
CA PRO A 40 7.08 10.22 -1.07
C PRO A 40 8.59 9.93 -1.11
N ILE A 41 9.02 8.99 -1.96
CA ILE A 41 10.39 8.49 -2.02
C ILE A 41 11.13 9.14 -3.18
N ASP A 42 12.40 9.47 -2.96
CA ASP A 42 13.29 9.96 -4.02
C ASP A 42 13.45 8.91 -5.12
N GLY A 43 13.30 9.35 -6.37
CA GLY A 43 13.34 8.50 -7.55
C GLY A 43 12.00 8.40 -8.28
N ARG A 44 11.98 7.60 -9.35
CA ARG A 44 10.82 7.47 -10.24
C ARG A 44 10.26 6.05 -10.23
N ILE A 45 8.97 5.94 -10.02
CA ILE A 45 8.21 4.71 -10.20
C ILE A 45 7.88 4.57 -11.68
N SER A 46 8.36 3.50 -12.31
CA SER A 46 8.18 3.23 -13.75
C SER A 46 7.37 1.98 -14.05
N MET A 47 7.11 1.14 -13.04
CA MET A 47 6.38 -0.12 -13.18
C MET A 47 5.66 -0.47 -11.87
N SER A 48 4.81 -1.49 -11.95
CA SER A 48 4.13 -2.11 -10.83
C SER A 48 4.21 -3.64 -10.96
N ASN A 49 3.69 -4.36 -9.96
CA ASN A 49 3.56 -5.82 -9.98
C ASN A 49 2.31 -6.28 -10.75
N LEU A 50 2.09 -7.60 -10.81
CA LEU A 50 0.97 -8.22 -11.53
C LEU A 50 -0.40 -7.66 -11.10
N CYS A 51 -0.63 -7.48 -9.80
CA CYS A 51 -1.90 -6.98 -9.26
C CYS A 51 -1.95 -5.44 -9.13
N SER A 52 -0.87 -4.74 -9.49
CA SER A 52 -0.75 -3.26 -9.50
C SER A 52 -0.83 -2.56 -8.14
N GLU A 53 -0.71 -3.30 -7.04
CA GLU A 53 -0.71 -2.73 -5.68
C GLU A 53 0.65 -2.27 -5.20
N ILE A 54 1.75 -2.69 -5.84
CA ILE A 54 3.11 -2.33 -5.44
C ILE A 54 3.64 -1.22 -6.34
N LEU A 55 3.86 -0.05 -5.77
CA LEU A 55 4.41 1.13 -6.41
C LEU A 55 5.66 1.58 -5.64
N GLN A 56 6.81 1.11 -6.08
CA GLN A 56 8.11 1.38 -5.44
C GLN A 56 9.13 1.83 -6.46
N VAL A 57 10.14 2.58 -5.99
CA VAL A 57 11.31 2.95 -6.78
C VAL A 57 12.25 1.76 -6.84
N SER A 58 12.65 1.36 -8.05
CA SER A 58 13.64 0.31 -8.31
C SER A 58 14.88 0.87 -8.97
N GLU A 59 16.01 0.18 -8.80
CA GLU A 59 17.26 0.46 -9.51
C GLU A 59 17.60 -0.73 -10.40
N PRO A 60 17.81 -0.54 -11.71
CA PRO A 60 18.15 -1.63 -12.60
C PRO A 60 19.55 -2.18 -12.28
N SER A 61 19.70 -3.51 -12.34
CA SER A 61 21.01 -4.13 -12.28
C SER A 61 21.71 -4.07 -13.64
N GLU A 62 23.05 -4.04 -13.63
CA GLU A 62 23.87 -4.17 -14.83
C GLU A 62 24.52 -5.56 -14.85
N TYR A 63 24.64 -6.12 -16.05
CA TYR A 63 25.18 -7.45 -16.25
C TYR A 63 26.37 -7.43 -17.23
N TYR A 64 27.32 -8.35 -17.02
CA TYR A 64 28.30 -8.71 -18.02
C TYR A 64 27.66 -9.59 -19.12
N PRO A 65 28.35 -9.79 -20.27
CA PRO A 65 27.84 -10.65 -21.34
C PRO A 65 27.57 -12.11 -20.92
N ASP A 66 28.23 -12.59 -19.87
CA ASP A 66 28.05 -13.91 -19.28
C ASP A 66 26.90 -13.99 -18.27
N LEU A 67 26.10 -12.91 -18.14
CA LEU A 67 25.00 -12.72 -17.22
C LEU A 67 25.38 -12.65 -15.73
N SER A 68 26.65 -12.59 -15.39
CA SER A 68 27.06 -12.23 -14.03
C SER A 68 26.79 -10.75 -13.74
N TYR A 69 26.53 -10.41 -12.47
CA TYR A 69 26.29 -9.01 -12.10
C TYR A 69 27.54 -8.18 -12.26
N LYS A 70 27.43 -7.07 -13.00
CA LYS A 70 28.40 -5.98 -13.02
C LYS A 70 28.08 -4.96 -11.92
N HIS A 71 26.77 -4.70 -11.71
CA HIS A 71 26.22 -3.90 -10.64
C HIS A 71 24.93 -4.54 -10.15
N VAL A 72 24.78 -4.70 -8.84
CA VAL A 72 23.55 -5.19 -8.22
C VAL A 72 22.69 -3.98 -7.90
N GLY A 73 21.57 -3.86 -8.62
CA GLY A 73 20.57 -2.82 -8.37
C GLY A 73 19.67 -3.14 -7.20
N LYS A 74 18.54 -2.44 -7.14
CA LYS A 74 17.52 -2.59 -6.10
C LYS A 74 16.21 -3.05 -6.74
N ASP A 75 15.93 -4.35 -6.67
CA ASP A 75 14.65 -4.92 -7.08
C ASP A 75 13.63 -4.85 -5.94
N ILE A 76 12.36 -5.04 -6.30
CA ILE A 76 11.21 -4.92 -5.40
C ILE A 76 10.76 -6.31 -4.98
N SER A 77 10.40 -6.44 -3.70
CA SER A 77 9.69 -7.61 -3.17
C SER A 77 8.33 -7.20 -2.58
N CYS A 78 7.39 -8.15 -2.56
CA CYS A 78 6.03 -7.94 -2.06
C CYS A 78 5.89 -8.59 -0.67
N ASN A 79 6.26 -7.88 0.39
CA ASN A 79 6.09 -8.32 1.77
C ASN A 79 4.70 -7.87 2.24
N LEU A 80 3.67 -8.68 1.97
CA LEU A 80 2.27 -8.33 2.14
C LEU A 80 1.61 -8.99 3.34
N GLY A 81 0.77 -8.24 4.02
CA GLY A 81 -0.18 -8.72 5.01
C GLY A 81 -1.44 -7.86 4.95
N SER A 82 -2.60 -8.38 5.38
CA SER A 82 -3.85 -7.63 5.30
C SER A 82 -4.66 -7.75 6.57
N LEU A 83 -5.11 -6.60 7.08
CA LEU A 83 -6.03 -6.53 8.21
C LEU A 83 -7.46 -6.83 7.76
N ASN A 84 -8.18 -7.62 8.53
CA ASN A 84 -9.64 -7.70 8.40
C ASN A 84 -10.23 -6.47 9.09
N ILE A 85 -10.82 -5.55 8.29
CA ILE A 85 -11.33 -4.26 8.77
C ILE A 85 -12.29 -4.42 9.95
N ALA A 86 -13.23 -5.38 9.85
CA ALA A 86 -14.17 -5.62 10.94
C ALA A 86 -13.46 -6.02 12.24
N LYS A 87 -12.46 -6.90 12.15
CA LYS A 87 -11.68 -7.34 13.31
C LYS A 87 -10.79 -6.24 13.88
N ALA A 88 -10.21 -5.42 13.00
CA ALA A 88 -9.42 -4.28 13.43
C ALA A 88 -10.28 -3.24 14.16
N MET A 89 -11.46 -2.91 13.64
CA MET A 89 -12.41 -1.98 14.27
C MET A 89 -12.99 -2.52 15.59
N ASP A 90 -13.11 -3.84 15.72
CA ASP A 90 -13.58 -4.51 16.94
C ASP A 90 -12.44 -4.77 17.97
N SER A 91 -11.19 -4.45 17.61
CA SER A 91 -10.06 -4.66 18.51
C SER A 91 -10.13 -3.72 19.73
N GLU A 92 -9.74 -4.23 20.88
CA GLU A 92 -9.58 -3.43 22.09
C GLU A 92 -8.33 -2.53 22.05
N ASP A 93 -7.40 -2.81 21.13
CA ASP A 93 -6.19 -2.04 20.89
C ASP A 93 -5.89 -1.97 19.37
N PHE A 94 -6.50 -0.98 18.71
CA PHE A 94 -6.33 -0.75 17.28
C PHE A 94 -4.88 -0.37 16.94
N SER A 95 -4.29 0.54 17.71
CA SER A 95 -2.91 1.00 17.50
C SER A 95 -1.90 -0.14 17.65
N GLY A 96 -2.02 -0.92 18.72
CA GLY A 96 -1.19 -2.10 18.93
C GLY A 96 -1.36 -3.17 17.86
N THR A 97 -2.59 -3.38 17.38
CA THR A 97 -2.85 -4.30 16.25
C THR A 97 -2.06 -3.91 15.01
N ILE A 98 -2.01 -2.61 14.67
CA ILE A 98 -1.24 -2.13 13.52
C ILE A 98 0.26 -2.19 13.79
N GLU A 99 0.70 -1.81 14.99
CA GLU A 99 2.12 -1.92 15.35
C GLU A 99 2.62 -3.38 15.25
N TYR A 100 1.88 -4.34 15.75
CA TYR A 100 2.25 -5.76 15.64
C TYR A 100 2.26 -6.24 14.18
N ALA A 101 1.29 -5.84 13.36
CA ALA A 101 1.27 -6.17 11.94
C ALA A 101 2.48 -5.60 11.21
N MET A 102 2.84 -4.34 11.47
CA MET A 102 4.01 -3.68 10.91
C MET A 102 5.32 -4.38 11.32
N ARG A 103 5.45 -4.73 12.61
CA ARG A 103 6.63 -5.46 13.11
C ARG A 103 6.74 -6.86 12.51
N ALA A 104 5.63 -7.57 12.36
CA ALA A 104 5.62 -8.89 11.74
C ALA A 104 6.05 -8.83 10.27
N LEU A 105 5.51 -7.87 9.50
CA LEU A 105 5.91 -7.67 8.10
C LEU A 105 7.36 -7.22 7.97
N THR A 106 7.82 -6.34 8.86
CA THR A 106 9.23 -5.92 8.93
C THR A 106 10.15 -7.12 9.18
N ALA A 107 9.78 -8.00 10.11
CA ALA A 107 10.55 -9.22 10.38
C ALA A 107 10.60 -10.15 9.15
N VAL A 108 9.49 -10.28 8.40
CA VAL A 108 9.49 -11.03 7.13
C VAL A 108 10.45 -10.41 6.13
N SER A 109 10.44 -9.09 5.96
CA SER A 109 11.35 -8.39 5.05
C SER A 109 12.81 -8.61 5.45
N ASP A 110 13.14 -8.41 6.72
CA ASP A 110 14.52 -8.51 7.23
C ASP A 110 15.08 -9.94 7.17
N LEU A 111 14.21 -10.95 7.37
CA LEU A 111 14.60 -12.37 7.34
C LEU A 111 14.60 -12.95 5.91
N SER A 112 14.02 -12.25 4.93
CA SER A 112 13.97 -12.68 3.54
C SER A 112 15.29 -12.39 2.81
N ASN A 113 16.36 -13.07 3.22
CA ASN A 113 17.67 -13.01 2.55
C ASN A 113 17.71 -14.03 1.42
N ILE A 114 17.44 -13.58 0.19
CA ILE A 114 17.43 -14.42 -1.01
C ILE A 114 18.79 -14.30 -1.70
N GLU A 115 19.79 -15.07 -1.25
CA GLU A 115 21.15 -15.03 -1.79
C GLU A 115 21.22 -15.36 -3.29
N SER A 116 20.30 -16.22 -3.77
CA SER A 116 20.22 -16.58 -5.20
C SER A 116 19.73 -15.44 -6.10
N VAL A 117 19.15 -14.39 -5.53
CA VAL A 117 18.67 -13.20 -6.26
C VAL A 117 19.18 -11.94 -5.55
N PRO A 118 20.46 -11.59 -5.75
CA PRO A 118 21.14 -10.51 -5.00
C PRO A 118 20.44 -9.15 -5.09
N SER A 119 19.79 -8.82 -6.21
CA SER A 119 19.07 -7.56 -6.40
C SER A 119 17.80 -7.46 -5.52
N VAL A 120 17.12 -8.57 -5.28
CA VAL A 120 15.97 -8.63 -4.34
C VAL A 120 16.47 -8.53 -2.89
N ALA A 121 17.55 -9.22 -2.56
CA ALA A 121 18.18 -9.11 -1.24
C ALA A 121 18.62 -7.65 -0.96
N ALA A 122 19.26 -6.99 -1.93
CA ALA A 122 19.65 -5.59 -1.85
C ALA A 122 18.43 -4.66 -1.69
N GLY A 123 17.34 -4.95 -2.41
CA GLY A 123 16.07 -4.22 -2.29
C GLY A 123 15.48 -4.31 -0.89
N ASN A 124 15.40 -5.50 -0.31
CA ASN A 124 14.92 -5.70 1.06
C ASN A 124 15.80 -4.99 2.10
N ALA A 125 17.13 -5.18 2.00
CA ALA A 125 18.08 -4.60 2.96
C ALA A 125 18.12 -3.06 2.93
N ARG A 126 17.86 -2.45 1.77
CA ARG A 126 17.92 -1.00 1.61
C ARG A 126 16.58 -0.30 1.85
N SER A 127 15.48 -0.96 1.55
CA SER A 127 14.14 -0.34 1.65
C SER A 127 13.35 -0.79 2.87
N HIS A 128 13.56 -2.00 3.36
CA HIS A 128 12.73 -2.65 4.38
C HIS A 128 11.23 -2.51 4.09
N ALA A 129 10.87 -2.47 2.79
CA ALA A 129 9.52 -2.15 2.35
C ALA A 129 8.53 -3.25 2.71
N VAL A 130 7.37 -2.83 3.18
CA VAL A 130 6.25 -3.69 3.54
C VAL A 130 4.96 -3.16 2.92
N GLY A 131 3.94 -4.00 2.82
CA GLY A 131 2.63 -3.65 2.30
C GLY A 131 1.53 -4.13 3.23
N LEU A 132 1.20 -3.32 4.25
CA LEU A 132 0.05 -3.57 5.10
C LEU A 132 -1.22 -3.18 4.34
N GLY A 133 -2.05 -4.17 4.02
CA GLY A 133 -3.29 -4.03 3.30
C GLY A 133 -4.52 -4.27 4.17
N ALA A 134 -5.66 -4.40 3.50
CA ALA A 134 -6.94 -4.63 4.14
C ALA A 134 -7.82 -5.59 3.35
N MET A 135 -8.74 -6.26 4.04
CA MET A 135 -9.82 -7.05 3.49
C MET A 135 -11.10 -6.79 4.28
N ASN A 136 -12.23 -7.22 3.72
CA ASN A 136 -13.54 -7.15 4.37
C ASN A 136 -14.15 -5.74 4.47
N LEU A 137 -13.78 -4.82 3.55
CA LEU A 137 -14.41 -3.50 3.53
C LEU A 137 -15.93 -3.63 3.29
N HIS A 138 -16.34 -4.36 2.25
CA HIS A 138 -17.76 -4.55 1.96
C HIS A 138 -18.49 -5.25 3.11
N GLY A 139 -17.90 -6.30 3.68
CA GLY A 139 -18.53 -7.03 4.79
C GLY A 139 -18.70 -6.17 6.03
N TYR A 140 -17.72 -5.31 6.35
CA TYR A 140 -17.84 -4.35 7.43
C TYR A 140 -18.95 -3.32 7.18
N LEU A 141 -18.96 -2.69 6.02
CA LEU A 141 -19.98 -1.71 5.66
C LEU A 141 -21.40 -2.32 5.70
N ALA A 142 -21.55 -3.55 5.18
CA ALA A 142 -22.83 -4.27 5.21
C ALA A 142 -23.26 -4.57 6.66
N ARG A 143 -22.34 -4.99 7.54
CA ARG A 143 -22.61 -5.21 8.96
C ARG A 143 -23.13 -3.95 9.63
N GLU A 144 -22.53 -2.81 9.31
CA GLU A 144 -22.92 -1.52 9.87
C GLU A 144 -24.10 -0.85 9.15
N SER A 145 -24.73 -1.56 8.20
CA SER A 145 -25.84 -1.04 7.39
C SER A 145 -25.49 0.19 6.56
N ILE A 146 -24.26 0.27 6.09
CA ILE A 146 -23.77 1.31 5.20
C ILE A 146 -23.75 0.77 3.77
N HIS A 147 -24.43 1.46 2.85
CA HIS A 147 -24.43 1.08 1.45
C HIS A 147 -23.07 1.37 0.81
N TYR A 148 -22.46 0.38 0.14
CA TYR A 148 -21.19 0.54 -0.56
C TYR A 148 -21.29 1.63 -1.62
N GLY A 149 -20.34 2.59 -1.60
CA GLY A 149 -20.34 3.75 -2.50
C GLY A 149 -21.21 4.92 -2.02
N SER A 150 -21.89 4.81 -0.87
CA SER A 150 -22.57 5.96 -0.25
C SER A 150 -21.56 6.98 0.30
N PRO A 151 -21.98 8.22 0.58
CA PRO A 151 -21.12 9.21 1.25
C PRO A 151 -20.51 8.69 2.54
N ASP A 152 -21.30 8.02 3.40
CA ASP A 152 -20.81 7.41 4.64
C ASP A 152 -19.75 6.34 4.40
N ALA A 153 -19.92 5.52 3.34
CA ALA A 153 -18.92 4.51 2.97
C ALA A 153 -17.61 5.14 2.51
N LEU A 154 -17.67 6.22 1.73
CA LEU A 154 -16.49 6.95 1.27
C LEU A 154 -15.76 7.61 2.44
N GLU A 155 -16.51 8.26 3.32
CA GLU A 155 -15.95 8.94 4.49
C GLU A 155 -15.35 7.92 5.47
N PHE A 156 -16.06 6.83 5.78
CA PHE A 156 -15.51 5.75 6.61
C PHE A 156 -14.20 5.22 6.03
N THR A 157 -14.18 4.93 4.74
CA THR A 157 -13.00 4.38 4.08
C THR A 157 -11.83 5.35 4.14
N GLY A 158 -12.06 6.64 3.86
CA GLY A 158 -11.04 7.69 3.96
C GLY A 158 -10.46 7.81 5.37
N THR A 159 -11.34 7.89 6.39
CA THR A 159 -10.95 8.00 7.79
C THR A 159 -10.19 6.75 8.27
N TYR A 160 -10.67 5.55 7.92
CA TYR A 160 -10.02 4.30 8.28
C TYR A 160 -8.59 4.22 7.72
N PHE A 161 -8.41 4.42 6.42
CA PHE A 161 -7.09 4.31 5.81
C PHE A 161 -6.13 5.44 6.22
N MET A 162 -6.63 6.63 6.51
CA MET A 162 -5.85 7.70 7.10
C MET A 162 -5.36 7.30 8.50
N THR A 163 -6.23 6.74 9.34
CA THR A 163 -5.86 6.27 10.68
C THR A 163 -4.85 5.13 10.63
N VAL A 164 -5.03 4.17 9.71
CA VAL A 164 -4.04 3.08 9.49
C VAL A 164 -2.71 3.66 9.00
N ALA A 165 -2.71 4.65 8.11
CA ALA A 165 -1.49 5.29 7.63
C ALA A 165 -0.72 5.98 8.77
N TYR A 166 -1.43 6.70 9.63
CA TYR A 166 -0.85 7.34 10.82
C TYR A 166 -0.17 6.31 11.74
N GLU A 167 -0.89 5.25 12.11
CA GLU A 167 -0.35 4.22 13.01
C GLU A 167 0.79 3.41 12.36
N ALA A 168 0.73 3.16 11.04
CA ALA A 168 1.81 2.49 10.32
C ALA A 168 3.09 3.33 10.26
N ILE A 169 2.97 4.64 10.02
CA ILE A 169 4.11 5.57 10.04
C ILE A 169 4.71 5.63 11.46
N LYS A 170 3.86 5.76 12.47
CA LYS A 170 4.26 5.78 13.87
C LYS A 170 4.99 4.49 14.28
N ALA A 171 4.51 3.32 13.84
CA ALA A 171 5.17 2.03 14.07
C ALA A 171 6.54 1.97 13.37
N SER A 172 6.63 2.40 12.11
CA SER A 172 7.90 2.43 11.37
C SER A 172 8.92 3.41 11.98
N ASN A 173 8.46 4.58 12.45
CA ASN A 173 9.29 5.54 13.19
C ASN A 173 9.81 4.94 14.52
N LYS A 174 8.93 4.25 15.26
CA LYS A 174 9.32 3.56 16.50
C LYS A 174 10.40 2.50 16.24
N ILE A 175 10.26 1.71 15.17
CA ILE A 175 11.27 0.72 14.77
C ILE A 175 12.59 1.41 14.41
N ALA A 176 12.54 2.51 13.65
CA ALA A 176 13.73 3.29 13.29
C ALA A 176 14.47 3.80 14.54
N LYS A 177 13.73 4.34 15.51
CA LYS A 177 14.27 4.82 16.79
C LYS A 177 14.91 3.69 17.60
N GLU A 178 14.27 2.53 17.69
CA GLU A 178 14.78 1.36 18.42
C GLU A 178 16.05 0.80 17.78
N ARG A 179 16.11 0.78 16.43
CA ARG A 179 17.24 0.22 15.67
C ARG A 179 18.34 1.23 15.35
N GLN A 180 18.04 2.52 15.53
CA GLN A 180 18.89 3.64 15.12
C GLN A 180 19.24 3.58 13.63
N GLU A 181 18.27 3.22 12.81
CA GLU A 181 18.41 2.99 11.38
C GLU A 181 17.14 3.44 10.65
N SER A 182 17.31 4.04 9.48
CA SER A 182 16.25 4.39 8.54
C SER A 182 16.51 3.73 7.19
N PHE A 183 15.45 3.61 6.38
CA PHE A 183 15.61 3.11 5.01
C PHE A 183 16.59 3.99 4.21
N ASP A 184 17.28 3.37 3.25
CA ASP A 184 18.27 4.05 2.40
C ASP A 184 17.64 5.21 1.59
N GLY A 185 18.20 6.41 1.75
CA GLY A 185 17.70 7.63 1.09
C GLY A 185 16.56 8.32 1.83
N PHE A 186 16.32 7.99 3.09
CA PHE A 186 15.31 8.67 3.93
C PHE A 186 15.45 10.19 3.89
N GLU A 187 16.67 10.71 3.99
CA GLU A 187 16.97 12.14 4.03
C GLU A 187 16.55 12.92 2.77
N ARG A 188 16.31 12.22 1.65
CA ARG A 188 15.83 12.81 0.39
C ARG A 188 14.34 12.63 0.17
N SER A 189 13.67 11.97 1.11
CA SER A 189 12.23 11.68 1.02
C SER A 189 11.36 12.87 1.43
N LYS A 190 10.10 12.85 1.00
CA LYS A 190 9.07 13.78 1.48
C LYS A 190 8.69 13.55 2.95
N TYR A 191 9.06 12.41 3.51
CA TYR A 191 8.94 12.17 4.94
C TYR A 191 9.94 13.01 5.72
N ALA A 192 11.20 13.04 5.30
CA ALA A 192 12.25 13.81 5.96
C ALA A 192 12.04 15.33 5.82
N SER A 193 11.55 15.79 4.67
CA SER A 193 11.24 17.22 4.45
C SER A 193 9.97 17.68 5.15
N GLY A 194 9.09 16.78 5.60
CA GLY A 194 7.79 17.11 6.14
C GLY A 194 6.67 17.27 5.09
N GLU A 195 6.99 17.41 3.80
CA GLU A 195 6.03 17.62 2.71
C GLU A 195 4.90 16.57 2.70
N PHE A 196 5.21 15.32 3.03
CA PHE A 196 4.21 14.25 3.08
C PHE A 196 3.08 14.54 4.08
N PHE A 197 3.39 15.20 5.19
CA PHE A 197 2.46 15.45 6.29
C PHE A 197 1.59 16.69 6.10
N GLU A 198 1.99 17.64 5.25
CA GLU A 198 1.30 18.92 5.04
C GLU A 198 -0.20 18.74 4.77
N LYS A 199 -0.57 17.81 3.89
CA LYS A 199 -1.98 17.54 3.54
C LYS A 199 -2.84 17.06 4.73
N TYR A 200 -2.22 16.47 5.75
CA TYR A 200 -2.91 16.00 6.95
C TYR A 200 -2.94 17.08 8.05
N ILE A 201 -1.91 17.93 8.09
CA ILE A 201 -1.81 19.04 9.05
C ILE A 201 -2.71 20.19 8.64
N GLU A 202 -2.76 20.51 7.34
CA GLU A 202 -3.53 21.64 6.80
C GLU A 202 -4.98 21.26 6.42
N GLY A 203 -5.24 19.96 6.22
CA GLY A 203 -6.52 19.44 5.76
C GLY A 203 -7.51 19.19 6.89
N ASP A 204 -8.80 19.27 6.58
CA ASP A 204 -9.89 18.85 7.47
C ASP A 204 -10.26 17.39 7.19
N TRP A 205 -9.68 16.48 7.96
CA TRP A 205 -9.85 15.03 7.84
C TRP A 205 -10.80 14.45 8.89
N ALA A 206 -11.36 15.26 9.77
CA ALA A 206 -12.33 14.81 10.75
C ALA A 206 -13.62 14.33 10.05
N PRO A 207 -14.17 13.18 10.42
CA PRO A 207 -15.43 12.72 9.85
C PRO A 207 -16.57 13.65 10.21
N LYS A 208 -17.48 13.90 9.24
CA LYS A 208 -18.64 14.79 9.36
C LYS A 208 -19.95 14.03 9.47
N SER A 209 -19.97 12.77 9.01
CA SER A 209 -21.12 11.90 9.14
C SER A 209 -21.27 11.40 10.58
N ASP A 210 -22.45 11.63 11.18
CA ASP A 210 -22.78 11.11 12.51
C ASP A 210 -22.56 9.58 12.58
N LYS A 211 -22.87 8.87 11.48
CA LYS A 211 -22.67 7.43 11.41
C LYS A 211 -21.20 7.05 11.50
N VAL A 212 -20.32 7.74 10.80
CA VAL A 212 -18.87 7.45 10.84
C VAL A 212 -18.29 7.82 12.20
N VAL A 213 -18.66 8.97 12.74
CA VAL A 213 -18.28 9.39 14.10
C VAL A 213 -18.67 8.32 15.12
N GLU A 214 -19.91 7.80 15.06
CA GLU A 214 -20.39 6.74 15.95
C GLU A 214 -19.56 5.45 15.85
N LEU A 215 -19.17 5.04 14.63
CA LEU A 215 -18.37 3.83 14.43
C LEU A 215 -16.98 3.96 15.09
N PHE A 216 -16.31 5.09 14.91
CA PHE A 216 -15.01 5.31 15.53
C PHE A 216 -15.12 5.50 17.05
N ALA A 217 -16.20 6.11 17.55
CA ALA A 217 -16.45 6.24 18.98
C ALA A 217 -16.66 4.89 19.70
N LYS A 218 -17.12 3.86 18.98
CA LYS A 218 -17.27 2.49 19.47
C LYS A 218 -16.00 1.64 19.36
N SER A 219 -15.03 2.11 18.60
CA SER A 219 -13.75 1.44 18.38
C SER A 219 -12.67 2.01 19.31
N SER A 220 -11.60 1.27 19.49
CA SER A 220 -10.37 1.77 20.11
C SER A 220 -9.51 2.61 19.15
N ALA A 221 -9.94 2.79 17.89
CA ALA A 221 -9.21 3.56 16.89
C ALA A 221 -9.29 5.05 17.19
N HIS A 222 -8.13 5.67 17.42
CA HIS A 222 -8.03 7.12 17.56
C HIS A 222 -7.86 7.75 16.19
N ILE A 223 -8.79 8.64 15.78
CA ILE A 223 -8.66 9.42 14.55
C ILE A 223 -7.62 10.52 14.79
N PRO A 224 -6.49 10.52 14.06
CA PRO A 224 -5.43 11.48 14.30
C PRO A 224 -5.87 12.91 13.94
N THR A 225 -5.60 13.85 14.83
CA THR A 225 -5.82 15.28 14.64
C THR A 225 -4.66 15.92 13.87
N PRO A 226 -4.79 17.16 13.36
CA PRO A 226 -3.67 17.90 12.80
C PRO A 226 -2.47 18.02 13.75
N GLU A 227 -2.72 18.16 15.05
CA GLU A 227 -1.71 18.22 16.10
C GLU A 227 -0.98 16.88 16.24
N ASP A 228 -1.70 15.76 16.18
CA ASP A 228 -1.11 14.42 16.19
C ASP A 228 -0.20 14.22 14.97
N TRP A 229 -0.66 14.61 13.79
CA TRP A 229 0.13 14.53 12.55
C TRP A 229 1.39 15.40 12.62
N LYS A 230 1.30 16.60 13.20
CA LYS A 230 2.45 17.47 13.41
C LYS A 230 3.46 16.84 14.36
N ALA A 231 2.98 16.32 15.50
CA ALA A 231 3.84 15.63 16.47
C ALA A 231 4.53 14.40 15.84
N LEU A 232 3.82 13.65 14.99
CA LEU A 232 4.40 12.52 14.27
C LEU A 232 5.44 12.98 13.23
N ALA A 233 5.16 14.06 12.50
CA ALA A 233 6.12 14.64 11.55
C ALA A 233 7.43 15.05 12.24
N ASP A 234 7.35 15.69 13.41
CA ASP A 234 8.51 16.06 14.21
C ASP A 234 9.32 14.82 14.64
N GLN A 235 8.64 13.75 15.11
CA GLN A 235 9.30 12.50 15.48
C GLN A 235 9.95 11.79 14.29
N VAL A 236 9.29 11.81 13.12
CA VAL A 236 9.84 11.24 11.88
C VAL A 236 11.05 12.06 11.41
N GLY A 237 11.01 13.38 11.53
CA GLY A 237 12.17 14.24 11.24
C GLY A 237 13.37 13.96 12.14
N GLU A 238 13.13 13.63 13.42
CA GLU A 238 14.18 13.37 14.42
C GLU A 238 14.79 11.95 14.30
N TYR A 239 13.93 10.93 14.15
CA TYR A 239 14.35 9.51 14.24
C TYR A 239 14.26 8.75 12.93
N GLY A 240 13.66 9.33 11.88
CA GLY A 240 13.47 8.69 10.59
C GLY A 240 12.33 7.69 10.53
N MET A 241 12.33 6.88 9.48
CA MET A 241 11.45 5.74 9.26
C MET A 241 12.25 4.51 8.84
N TYR A 242 11.93 3.35 9.42
CA TYR A 242 12.63 2.11 9.07
C TYR A 242 12.17 1.54 7.73
N ASN A 243 10.87 1.57 7.46
CA ASN A 243 10.27 1.03 6.24
C ASN A 243 10.03 2.14 5.22
N GLN A 244 10.51 1.98 4.00
CA GLN A 244 10.34 2.93 2.89
C GLN A 244 8.89 3.02 2.43
N ASN A 245 8.23 1.87 2.27
CA ASN A 245 6.82 1.73 1.92
C ASN A 245 6.10 0.95 3.01
N LEU A 246 4.86 1.30 3.30
CA LEU A 246 4.14 0.81 4.47
C LEU A 246 2.86 0.07 4.10
N GLN A 247 2.11 0.57 3.11
CA GLN A 247 0.78 0.08 2.77
C GLN A 247 0.68 -0.35 1.32
N ALA A 248 -0.12 -1.38 1.09
CA ALA A 248 -0.55 -1.82 -0.23
C ALA A 248 -1.94 -2.46 -0.11
N ILE A 249 -2.75 -2.38 -1.15
CA ILE A 249 -4.10 -2.96 -1.16
C ILE A 249 -4.13 -4.15 -2.10
N PRO A 250 -3.72 -5.35 -1.64
CA PRO A 250 -3.69 -6.56 -2.45
C PRO A 250 -5.08 -7.18 -2.63
N PRO A 251 -5.27 -8.08 -3.59
CA PRO A 251 -6.56 -8.75 -3.83
C PRO A 251 -7.09 -9.61 -2.69
N THR A 252 -6.24 -10.16 -1.82
CA THR A 252 -6.57 -10.99 -0.64
C THR A 252 -7.46 -12.22 -0.92
N GLY A 253 -7.38 -12.80 -2.13
CA GLY A 253 -8.28 -13.87 -2.57
C GLY A 253 -8.38 -15.05 -1.58
N SER A 254 -7.29 -15.77 -1.35
CA SER A 254 -7.28 -16.96 -0.48
C SER A 254 -7.44 -16.64 0.99
N ILE A 255 -6.78 -15.58 1.50
CA ILE A 255 -6.83 -15.25 2.93
C ILE A 255 -8.20 -14.74 3.37
N SER A 256 -8.97 -14.11 2.48
CA SER A 256 -10.33 -13.68 2.78
C SER A 256 -11.28 -14.88 2.98
N TYR A 257 -11.09 -15.99 2.26
CA TYR A 257 -11.87 -17.20 2.48
C TYR A 257 -11.59 -17.83 3.85
N ILE A 258 -10.33 -17.91 4.24
CA ILE A 258 -9.92 -18.43 5.57
C ILE A 258 -10.51 -17.53 6.67
N ASN A 259 -10.61 -16.23 6.43
CA ASN A 259 -11.18 -15.26 7.37
C ASN A 259 -12.70 -15.12 7.30
N HIS A 260 -13.38 -15.89 6.44
CA HIS A 260 -14.84 -15.78 6.21
C HIS A 260 -15.27 -14.32 5.94
N SER A 261 -14.56 -13.65 5.05
CA SER A 261 -14.71 -12.21 4.80
C SER A 261 -14.73 -11.90 3.31
N THR A 262 -15.14 -10.69 2.95
CA THR A 262 -15.06 -10.22 1.56
C THR A 262 -13.61 -9.87 1.20
N SER A 263 -13.26 -10.06 -0.07
CA SER A 263 -11.89 -9.83 -0.54
C SER A 263 -11.59 -8.34 -0.65
N SER A 264 -10.40 -7.95 -0.17
CA SER A 264 -9.85 -6.60 -0.32
C SER A 264 -10.85 -5.50 0.04
N ILE A 265 -10.90 -4.45 -0.79
CA ILE A 265 -11.78 -3.29 -0.61
C ILE A 265 -12.95 -3.25 -1.60
N HIS A 266 -12.99 -4.17 -2.57
CA HIS A 266 -14.04 -4.15 -3.60
C HIS A 266 -15.35 -4.77 -3.11
N PRO A 267 -16.49 -4.39 -3.72
CA PRO A 267 -17.78 -4.94 -3.35
C PRO A 267 -17.96 -6.37 -3.86
N ILE A 268 -18.82 -7.14 -3.21
CA ILE A 268 -19.35 -8.36 -3.81
C ILE A 268 -20.32 -8.00 -4.94
N THR A 269 -20.19 -8.68 -6.06
CA THR A 269 -21.00 -8.43 -7.26
C THR A 269 -22.18 -9.40 -7.38
N THR A 270 -22.05 -10.60 -6.81
CA THR A 270 -23.06 -11.66 -6.86
C THR A 270 -23.14 -12.40 -5.53
N LYS A 271 -24.31 -12.97 -5.21
CA LYS A 271 -24.50 -13.79 -4.00
C LYS A 271 -23.77 -15.13 -4.08
N ILE A 272 -23.55 -15.63 -5.29
CA ILE A 272 -22.85 -16.89 -5.56
C ILE A 272 -21.85 -16.59 -6.66
N GLU A 273 -20.56 -16.75 -6.35
CA GLU A 273 -19.47 -16.62 -7.32
C GLU A 273 -19.02 -18.01 -7.77
N ILE A 274 -19.10 -18.26 -9.06
CA ILE A 274 -18.59 -19.49 -9.66
C ILE A 274 -17.15 -19.20 -10.08
N ARG A 275 -16.19 -19.83 -9.43
CA ARG A 275 -14.77 -19.75 -9.80
C ARG A 275 -14.31 -21.05 -10.40
N LYS A 276 -13.54 -20.94 -11.47
CA LYS A 276 -12.81 -22.05 -12.05
C LYS A 276 -11.37 -21.97 -11.56
N GLU A 277 -11.04 -22.76 -10.56
CA GLU A 277 -9.67 -22.84 -10.04
C GLU A 277 -8.98 -24.09 -10.58
N GLY A 278 -7.76 -23.89 -11.09
CA GLY A 278 -6.92 -24.96 -11.57
C GLY A 278 -7.18 -25.40 -13.02
N LYS A 279 -6.20 -26.10 -13.56
CA LYS A 279 -6.33 -26.88 -14.79
C LYS A 279 -6.77 -28.28 -14.36
N ILE A 280 -8.03 -28.59 -14.49
CA ILE A 280 -8.52 -29.96 -14.55
C ILE A 280 -8.99 -30.19 -15.97
#